data_88b9ff6975b0f6b00c2117fc67b8bbad
#
_entry.id   88b9ff6975b0f6b00c2117fc67b8bbad
#
_cell.length_a   1.000
_cell.length_b   1.000
_cell.length_c   1.000
_cell.angle_alpha   90.00
_cell.angle_beta   90.00
_cell.angle_gamma   90.00
#
_symmetry.space_group_name_H-M   'P 1'
#
loop_
_entity.id
_entity.type
_entity.pdbx_description
1 polymer ?
#
loop_
_entity_poly.entity_id
_entity_poly.type
_entity_poly.pdbx_seq_one_letter_code
_entity_poly.pdbx_strand_id
1 'polypeptide(L)'
;SQAAKVMKTRSEVGDCHFKFNHVLYKHMNVPALEKTDRRVVQTEWCTPKPGVTSDQLKAKHDSWLAASKDKLNSIGWAIIIPKLGQANSAGSFMHFFIFDSLGALMRDQDWQANGGGAAGIQDYYNSYADCSGPSVWSGSIAQRPSQ
;
A
#
# COMPACT_ATOMS: atom_id res chain seq x y z
N SER A 1 -29.19 13.61 5.23
CA SER A 1 -28.39 13.09 4.09
C SER A 1 -27.97 11.64 4.33
N GLN A 2 -27.65 10.91 3.27
CA GLN A 2 -27.18 9.51 3.37
C GLN A 2 -25.90 9.39 4.22
N ALA A 3 -25.01 10.36 4.11
CA ALA A 3 -23.81 10.43 4.93
C ALA A 3 -24.11 10.51 6.43
N ALA A 4 -25.10 11.32 6.83
CA ALA A 4 -25.50 11.44 8.23
C ALA A 4 -26.09 10.12 8.77
N LYS A 5 -26.82 9.37 7.95
CA LYS A 5 -27.35 8.06 8.32
C LYS A 5 -26.25 7.04 8.52
N VAL A 6 -25.26 6.99 7.61
CA VAL A 6 -24.09 6.11 7.73
C VAL A 6 -23.26 6.44 8.98
N MET A 7 -23.02 7.71 9.27
CA MET A 7 -22.28 8.14 10.46
C MET A 7 -23.01 7.77 11.74
N LYS A 8 -24.35 7.88 11.79
CA LYS A 8 -25.14 7.45 12.94
C LYS A 8 -25.02 5.95 13.16
N THR A 9 -25.24 5.14 12.12
CA THR A 9 -25.11 3.68 12.23
C THR A 9 -23.71 3.26 12.67
N ARG A 10 -22.66 3.96 12.19
CA ARG A 10 -21.28 3.71 12.60
C ARG A 10 -21.06 3.94 14.09
N SER A 11 -21.62 5.02 14.67
CA SER A 11 -21.49 5.30 16.10
C SER A 11 -22.24 4.31 16.99
N GLU A 12 -23.24 3.60 16.45
CA GLU A 12 -24.00 2.57 17.14
C GLU A 12 -23.21 1.23 17.23
N VAL A 13 -22.28 0.97 16.30
CA VAL A 13 -21.49 -0.27 16.27
C VAL A 13 -20.08 -0.13 16.80
N GLY A 14 -19.56 1.08 16.93
CA GLY A 14 -18.22 1.29 17.46
C GLY A 14 -17.82 2.76 17.58
N ASP A 15 -16.99 3.02 18.58
CA ASP A 15 -16.36 4.33 18.74
C ASP A 15 -15.07 4.38 17.92
N CYS A 16 -15.15 5.02 16.75
CA CYS A 16 -14.05 5.11 15.80
C CYS A 16 -13.51 6.53 15.76
N HIS A 17 -12.27 6.71 16.15
CA HIS A 17 -11.60 7.98 15.99
C HIS A 17 -11.45 8.35 14.53
N PHE A 18 -11.53 9.64 14.21
CA PHE A 18 -11.26 10.16 12.88
C PHE A 18 -9.80 9.93 12.52
N LYS A 19 -9.56 9.31 11.35
CA LYS A 19 -8.23 9.08 10.80
C LYS A 19 -8.12 9.72 9.43
N PHE A 20 -7.01 10.39 9.19
CA PHE A 20 -6.69 10.99 7.90
C PHE A 20 -5.33 10.51 7.41
N ASN A 21 -5.29 10.02 6.17
CA ASN A 21 -4.08 9.60 5.50
C ASN A 21 -3.84 10.45 4.26
N HIS A 22 -2.59 10.75 3.98
CA HIS A 22 -2.16 11.21 2.68
C HIS A 22 -1.78 9.99 1.84
N VAL A 23 -2.38 9.84 0.66
CA VAL A 23 -2.15 8.71 -0.24
C VAL A 23 -1.39 9.19 -1.47
N LEU A 24 -0.20 8.66 -1.69
CA LEU A 24 0.64 8.91 -2.85
C LEU A 24 0.60 7.70 -3.77
N TYR A 25 -0.16 7.78 -4.86
CA TYR A 25 -0.21 6.73 -5.87
C TYR A 25 1.09 6.68 -6.66
N LYS A 26 1.70 5.49 -6.72
CA LYS A 26 2.92 5.21 -7.50
C LYS A 26 2.61 4.50 -8.80
N HIS A 27 1.73 3.52 -8.75
CA HIS A 27 1.29 2.73 -9.88
C HIS A 27 -0.19 2.37 -9.72
N MET A 28 -0.98 2.51 -10.78
CA MET A 28 -2.41 2.14 -10.79
C MET A 28 -2.83 1.64 -12.17
N ASN A 29 -3.20 0.38 -12.25
CA ASN A 29 -3.84 -0.21 -13.41
C ASN A 29 -5.36 -0.16 -13.24
N VAL A 30 -5.97 0.99 -13.55
CA VAL A 30 -7.41 1.21 -13.37
C VAL A 30 -8.25 0.17 -14.09
N PRO A 31 -8.01 -0.19 -15.38
CA PRO A 31 -8.76 -1.25 -16.06
C PRO A 31 -8.71 -2.61 -15.35
N ALA A 32 -7.58 -2.97 -14.75
CA ALA A 32 -7.48 -4.20 -13.97
C ALA A 32 -8.26 -4.11 -12.64
N LEU A 33 -8.26 -2.94 -12.00
CA LEU A 33 -9.04 -2.68 -10.80
C LEU A 33 -10.55 -2.73 -11.03
N GLU A 34 -11.03 -2.49 -12.23
CA GLU A 34 -12.45 -2.53 -12.58
C GLU A 34 -12.96 -3.94 -12.91
N LYS A 35 -12.08 -4.86 -13.29
CA LYS A 35 -12.46 -6.21 -13.74
C LYS A 35 -12.98 -7.13 -12.64
N THR A 36 -12.61 -6.91 -11.39
CA THR A 36 -13.01 -7.78 -10.28
C THR A 36 -13.21 -6.98 -9.00
N ASP A 37 -14.12 -7.45 -8.16
CA ASP A 37 -14.33 -6.88 -6.82
C ASP A 37 -13.41 -7.53 -5.77
N ARG A 38 -12.82 -8.68 -6.07
CA ARG A 38 -11.87 -9.33 -5.18
C ARG A 38 -10.49 -8.68 -5.28
N ARG A 39 -9.82 -8.56 -4.14
CA ARG A 39 -8.47 -7.99 -4.02
C ARG A 39 -7.65 -8.81 -3.04
N VAL A 40 -6.38 -8.95 -3.35
CA VAL A 40 -5.36 -9.29 -2.37
C VAL A 40 -4.52 -8.04 -2.14
N VAL A 41 -4.31 -7.69 -0.90
CA VAL A 41 -3.59 -6.49 -0.51
C VAL A 41 -2.40 -6.90 0.33
N GLN A 42 -1.22 -6.40 -0.01
CA GLN A 42 -0.03 -6.50 0.84
C GLN A 42 0.26 -5.12 1.43
N THR A 43 0.43 -5.07 2.73
CA THR A 43 0.79 -3.85 3.46
C THR A 43 2.08 -4.07 4.24
N GLU A 44 2.91 -3.02 4.30
CA GLU A 44 4.13 -3.05 5.07
C GLU A 44 4.39 -1.66 5.68
N TRP A 45 4.46 -1.59 6.99
CA TRP A 45 4.78 -0.37 7.71
C TRP A 45 6.29 -0.13 7.72
N CYS A 46 6.68 1.11 7.42
CA CYS A 46 8.08 1.52 7.36
C CYS A 46 8.31 2.85 8.09
N THR A 47 9.54 3.00 8.57
CA THR A 47 10.04 4.25 9.14
C THR A 47 11.35 4.62 8.44
N PRO A 48 11.52 5.87 7.95
CA PRO A 48 12.76 6.29 7.34
C PRO A 48 13.94 6.10 8.29
N LYS A 49 15.07 5.69 7.76
CA LYS A 49 16.31 5.68 8.55
C LYS A 49 16.75 7.09 8.94
N PRO A 50 17.50 7.25 10.04
CA PRO A 50 18.02 8.54 10.45
C PRO A 50 18.74 9.28 9.30
N GLY A 51 18.35 10.54 9.05
CA GLY A 51 18.94 11.36 7.98
C GLY A 51 18.33 11.14 6.59
N VAL A 52 17.48 10.16 6.38
CA VAL A 52 16.78 9.97 5.09
C VAL A 52 15.61 10.94 4.97
N THR A 53 15.63 11.77 3.95
CA THR A 53 14.59 12.76 3.67
C THR A 53 13.42 12.16 2.85
N SER A 54 12.28 12.82 2.87
CA SER A 54 11.13 12.45 2.05
C SER A 54 11.45 12.48 0.54
N ASP A 55 12.29 13.42 0.10
CA ASP A 55 12.70 13.50 -1.31
C ASP A 55 13.59 12.33 -1.72
N GLN A 56 14.49 11.91 -0.85
CA GLN A 56 15.31 10.70 -1.08
C GLN A 56 14.46 9.45 -1.15
N LEU A 57 13.49 9.29 -0.25
CA LEU A 57 12.52 8.17 -0.31
C LEU A 57 11.71 8.21 -1.61
N LYS A 58 11.20 9.39 -1.98
CA LYS A 58 10.44 9.56 -3.22
C LYS A 58 11.29 9.16 -4.43
N ALA A 59 12.50 9.66 -4.54
CA ALA A 59 13.42 9.35 -5.64
C ALA A 59 13.74 7.84 -5.68
N LYS A 60 13.96 7.20 -4.53
CA LYS A 60 14.20 5.76 -4.45
C LYS A 60 12.99 4.95 -4.92
N HIS A 61 11.77 5.31 -4.48
CA HIS A 61 10.54 4.65 -4.93
C HIS A 61 10.32 4.81 -6.44
N ASP A 62 10.55 6.01 -6.98
CA ASP A 62 10.39 6.29 -8.41
C ASP A 62 11.41 5.51 -9.25
N SER A 63 12.67 5.46 -8.81
CA SER A 63 13.74 4.68 -9.43
C SER A 63 13.44 3.18 -9.42
N TRP A 64 12.99 2.65 -8.27
CA TRP A 64 12.63 1.23 -8.17
C TRP A 64 11.45 0.89 -9.09
N LEU A 65 10.41 1.73 -9.14
CA LEU A 65 9.27 1.53 -10.03
C LEU A 65 9.71 1.56 -11.50
N ALA A 66 10.56 2.50 -11.89
CA ALA A 66 11.06 2.59 -13.26
C ALA A 66 11.83 1.33 -13.69
N ALA A 67 12.58 0.73 -12.76
CA ALA A 67 13.38 -0.48 -13.03
C ALA A 67 12.53 -1.78 -13.02
N SER A 68 11.39 -1.79 -12.33
CA SER A 68 10.63 -3.01 -12.04
C SER A 68 9.22 -3.06 -12.61
N LYS A 69 8.68 -1.97 -13.16
CA LYS A 69 7.27 -1.86 -13.59
C LYS A 69 6.79 -2.99 -14.53
N ASP A 70 7.66 -3.47 -15.41
CA ASP A 70 7.34 -4.53 -16.38
C ASP A 70 7.41 -5.95 -15.77
N LYS A 71 7.86 -6.05 -14.51
CA LYS A 71 7.99 -7.29 -13.73
C LYS A 71 6.94 -7.40 -12.63
N LEU A 72 6.35 -6.27 -12.24
CA LEU A 72 5.34 -6.24 -11.18
C LEU A 72 4.05 -6.92 -11.64
N ASN A 73 3.53 -7.80 -10.79
CA ASN A 73 2.20 -8.37 -10.94
C ASN A 73 1.14 -7.62 -10.11
N SER A 74 1.55 -6.61 -9.34
CA SER A 74 0.62 -5.73 -8.65
C SER A 74 -0.14 -4.86 -9.64
N ILE A 75 -1.45 -4.72 -9.41
CA ILE A 75 -2.33 -3.81 -10.16
C ILE A 75 -2.41 -2.42 -9.54
N GLY A 76 -1.80 -2.23 -8.39
CA GLY A 76 -1.67 -0.93 -7.74
C GLY A 76 -0.58 -0.92 -6.68
N TRP A 77 0.08 0.23 -6.55
CA TRP A 77 0.99 0.55 -5.45
C TRP A 77 0.78 1.99 -5.01
N ALA A 78 0.60 2.17 -3.71
CA ALA A 78 0.50 3.46 -3.06
C ALA A 78 1.38 3.53 -1.82
N ILE A 79 1.80 4.73 -1.46
CA ILE A 79 2.39 5.06 -0.17
C ILE A 79 1.31 5.76 0.65
N ILE A 80 1.00 5.22 1.81
CA ILE A 80 0.03 5.79 2.74
C ILE A 80 0.78 6.42 3.90
N ILE A 81 0.59 7.73 4.10
CA ILE A 81 1.24 8.50 5.15
C ILE A 81 0.17 8.91 6.17
N PRO A 82 0.25 8.41 7.41
CA PRO A 82 -0.64 8.83 8.48
C PRO A 82 -0.50 10.33 8.78
N LYS A 83 -1.62 11.03 8.96
CA LYS A 83 -1.62 12.48 9.28
C LYS A 83 -2.32 12.78 10.60
N LEU A 84 -3.61 12.50 10.72
CA LEU A 84 -4.40 12.79 11.92
C LEU A 84 -5.01 11.51 12.50
N GLY A 85 -5.16 11.46 13.81
CA GLY A 85 -5.81 10.36 14.52
C GLY A 85 -5.04 9.03 14.48
N GLN A 86 -3.72 9.06 14.25
CA GLN A 86 -2.89 7.88 14.03
C GLN A 86 -1.62 7.86 14.91
N ALA A 87 -1.72 8.38 16.12
CA ALA A 87 -0.59 8.44 17.06
C ALA A 87 0.09 7.08 17.31
N ASN A 88 -0.66 5.98 17.15
CA ASN A 88 -0.19 4.61 17.37
C ASN A 88 0.06 3.85 16.06
N SER A 89 0.37 4.54 14.96
CA SER A 89 0.77 3.88 13.72
C SER A 89 2.05 3.06 13.93
N ALA A 90 2.13 1.88 13.31
CA ALA A 90 3.27 1.00 13.41
C ALA A 90 4.53 1.53 12.66
N GLY A 91 4.40 2.63 11.93
CA GLY A 91 5.48 3.29 11.21
C GLY A 91 5.06 4.67 10.71
N SER A 92 6.00 5.37 10.08
CA SER A 92 5.79 6.72 9.54
C SER A 92 5.04 6.72 8.21
N PHE A 93 5.12 5.64 7.46
CA PHE A 93 4.39 5.42 6.22
C PHE A 93 4.17 3.91 5.99
N MET A 94 3.27 3.60 5.06
CA MET A 94 2.95 2.22 4.72
C MET A 94 3.01 2.04 3.20
N HIS A 95 3.71 1.01 2.75
CA HIS A 95 3.54 0.48 1.40
C HIS A 95 2.20 -0.26 1.32
N PHE A 96 1.44 0.00 0.28
CA PHE A 96 0.15 -0.60 0.03
C PHE A 96 0.11 -1.11 -1.42
N PHE A 97 0.26 -2.42 -1.59
CA PHE A 97 0.20 -3.08 -2.89
C PHE A 97 -1.15 -3.77 -3.07
N ILE A 98 -1.70 -3.69 -4.27
CA ILE A 98 -2.96 -4.33 -4.65
C ILE A 98 -2.68 -5.35 -5.75
N PHE A 99 -3.23 -6.55 -5.59
CA PHE A 99 -3.17 -7.64 -6.55
C PHE A 99 -4.59 -8.12 -6.89
N ASP A 100 -4.79 -8.64 -8.09
CA ASP A 100 -6.05 -9.25 -8.50
C ASP A 100 -6.26 -10.64 -7.86
N SER A 101 -5.17 -11.31 -7.47
CA SER A 101 -5.19 -12.65 -6.93
C SER A 101 -3.98 -12.95 -6.02
N LEU A 102 -4.11 -13.98 -5.18
CA LEU A 102 -2.99 -14.50 -4.41
C LEU A 102 -1.88 -15.02 -5.33
N GLY A 103 -2.23 -15.62 -6.47
CA GLY A 103 -1.25 -16.08 -7.44
C GLY A 103 -0.41 -14.94 -8.02
N ALA A 104 -0.99 -13.76 -8.25
CA ALA A 104 -0.25 -12.58 -8.68
C ALA A 104 0.73 -12.10 -7.60
N LEU A 105 0.29 -12.06 -6.34
CA LEU A 105 1.18 -11.76 -5.21
C LEU A 105 2.34 -12.75 -5.13
N MET A 106 2.08 -14.05 -5.26
CA MET A 106 3.13 -15.08 -5.16
C MET A 106 4.14 -14.98 -6.30
N ARG A 107 3.72 -14.63 -7.51
CA ARG A 107 4.66 -14.34 -8.63
C ARG A 107 5.54 -13.13 -8.36
N ASP A 108 4.99 -12.09 -7.71
CA ASP A 108 5.76 -10.93 -7.29
C ASP A 108 6.83 -11.32 -6.25
N GLN A 109 6.45 -12.12 -5.26
CA GLN A 109 7.37 -12.61 -4.23
C GLN A 109 8.48 -13.49 -4.84
N ASP A 110 8.12 -14.37 -5.79
CA ASP A 110 9.10 -15.21 -6.49
C ASP A 110 10.08 -14.35 -7.31
N TRP A 111 9.60 -13.36 -8.05
CA TRP A 111 10.48 -12.43 -8.74
C TRP A 111 11.39 -11.65 -7.78
N GLN A 112 10.86 -11.19 -6.67
CA GLN A 112 11.65 -10.50 -5.65
C GLN A 112 12.75 -11.39 -5.08
N ALA A 113 12.46 -12.66 -4.83
CA ALA A 113 13.42 -13.61 -4.24
C ALA A 113 14.41 -14.16 -5.28
N ASN A 114 13.95 -14.53 -6.47
CA ASN A 114 14.67 -15.34 -7.45
C ASN A 114 14.89 -14.64 -8.79
N GLY A 115 14.11 -13.62 -9.11
CA GLY A 115 14.08 -12.96 -10.43
C GLY A 115 14.89 -11.67 -10.54
N GLY A 116 15.76 -11.35 -9.54
CA GLY A 116 16.62 -10.17 -9.56
C GLY A 116 16.08 -8.95 -8.80
N GLY A 117 14.89 -9.04 -8.19
CA GLY A 117 14.34 -7.98 -7.34
C GLY A 117 15.01 -7.83 -5.98
N ALA A 118 15.64 -8.91 -5.47
CA ALA A 118 16.21 -8.99 -4.13
C ALA A 118 17.22 -7.89 -3.80
N ALA A 119 18.15 -7.59 -4.72
CA ALA A 119 19.18 -6.57 -4.47
C ALA A 119 18.59 -5.17 -4.24
N GLY A 120 17.57 -4.79 -5.01
CA GLY A 120 16.91 -3.49 -4.87
C GLY A 120 16.13 -3.36 -3.55
N ILE A 121 15.49 -4.43 -3.11
CA ILE A 121 14.77 -4.49 -1.84
C ILE A 121 15.75 -4.49 -0.67
N GLN A 122 16.81 -5.27 -0.75
CA GLN A 122 17.86 -5.30 0.28
C GLN A 122 18.53 -3.93 0.44
N ASP A 123 18.83 -3.25 -0.67
CA ASP A 123 19.36 -1.88 -0.64
C ASP A 123 18.36 -0.90 0.01
N TYR A 124 17.07 -1.05 -0.27
CA TYR A 124 16.04 -0.23 0.36
C TYR A 124 16.02 -0.41 1.88
N TYR A 125 15.99 -1.64 2.37
CA TYR A 125 16.00 -1.93 3.80
C TYR A 125 17.33 -1.55 4.49
N ASN A 126 18.45 -1.67 3.79
CA ASN A 126 19.74 -1.32 4.37
C ASN A 126 19.95 0.20 4.47
N SER A 127 19.43 0.96 3.49
CA SER A 127 19.86 2.36 3.28
C SER A 127 18.75 3.39 3.47
N TYR A 128 17.46 3.02 3.35
CA TYR A 128 16.38 3.99 3.27
C TYR A 128 15.33 3.87 4.37
N ALA A 129 14.89 2.68 4.72
CA ALA A 129 13.80 2.52 5.69
C ALA A 129 13.90 1.19 6.46
N ASP A 130 13.49 1.23 7.71
CA ASP A 130 13.22 0.05 8.54
C ASP A 130 11.74 -0.31 8.40
N CYS A 131 11.45 -1.54 7.98
CA CYS A 131 10.11 -2.01 7.71
C CYS A 131 9.75 -3.23 8.58
N SER A 132 8.46 -3.36 8.91
CA SER A 132 7.93 -4.38 9.83
C SER A 132 7.81 -5.78 9.23
N GLY A 133 8.05 -5.91 7.93
CA GLY A 133 7.66 -7.08 7.16
C GLY A 133 6.20 -7.02 6.67
N PRO A 134 5.87 -7.76 5.61
CA PRO A 134 4.58 -7.66 4.94
C PRO A 134 3.46 -8.37 5.71
N SER A 135 2.26 -7.76 5.69
CA SER A 135 0.99 -8.37 6.06
C SER A 135 0.13 -8.52 4.81
N VAL A 136 -0.57 -9.65 4.69
CA VAL A 136 -1.40 -9.96 3.52
C VAL A 136 -2.87 -10.05 3.94
N TRP A 137 -3.73 -9.41 3.18
CA TRP A 137 -5.16 -9.32 3.40
C TRP A 137 -5.92 -9.71 2.14
N SER A 138 -7.05 -10.38 2.30
CA SER A 138 -8.02 -10.55 1.23
C SER A 138 -9.25 -9.68 1.51
N GLY A 139 -9.80 -9.10 0.47
CA GLY A 139 -10.98 -8.25 0.59
C GLY A 139 -11.83 -8.26 -0.67
N SER A 140 -13.01 -7.72 -0.55
CA SER A 140 -13.89 -7.45 -1.68
C SER A 140 -14.46 -6.04 -1.59
N ILE A 141 -14.73 -5.45 -2.76
CA ILE A 141 -15.42 -4.17 -2.85
C ILE A 141 -16.90 -4.43 -2.56
N ALA A 142 -17.39 -3.90 -1.44
CA ALA A 142 -18.80 -4.06 -1.05
C ALA A 142 -19.74 -3.14 -1.83
N GLN A 143 -19.24 -1.98 -2.26
CA GLN A 143 -20.02 -1.00 -3.03
C GLN A 143 -19.11 -0.18 -3.93
N ARG A 144 -19.47 -0.04 -5.19
CA ARG A 144 -18.85 0.92 -6.12
C ARG A 144 -19.66 2.22 -6.13
N PRO A 145 -19.01 3.38 -6.30
CA PRO A 145 -19.74 4.61 -6.61
C PRO A 145 -20.61 4.38 -7.84
N SER A 146 -21.86 4.87 -7.80
CA SER A 146 -22.68 4.98 -9.03
C SER A 146 -21.98 5.95 -9.98
N GLN A 147 -21.80 5.53 -11.21
CA GLN A 147 -21.33 6.39 -12.31
C GLN A 147 -22.35 7.46 -12.62
#